data_3274ee00e504680c79399370724272c6
#
_entry.id   3274ee00e504680c79399370724272c6
#
_cell.length_a   1.000
_cell.length_b   1.000
_cell.length_c   1.000
_cell.angle_alpha   90.00
_cell.angle_beta   90.00
_cell.angle_gamma   90.00
#
_symmetry.space_group_name_H-M   'P 1'
#
loop_
_entity.id
_entity.type
_entity.pdbx_description
1 polymer ?
#
loop_
_entity_poly.entity_id
_entity_poly.type
_entity_poly.pdbx_seq_one_letter_code
_entity_poly.pdbx_strand_id
1 'polypeptide(L)'
;MPLTALFKSEIFPWAFLYSLRKDTRLTTGYAVFLVYILISALLGVSGLSSILGISRAFFALVNASLIFFLLIHIKKEEYTFLCKAFEFVFAANVVLCLVQFLGLFPVFLEPVFEIFIDRFTAGIFGGGRGVAGLFAEPSYASLSIHYYFAFFMLNRRVNPKSLFGAVLIMGMILFDLFIIRSVTGLVMIFIYFVSLQKRADILRGGAVILALVVGLIYFIGPTKNAPRSISTAYDFFKYGEYKDPQPWLLEQSGFRFVSVWAAYQYGLKHPLGSGIGNWGPASIEAMDDVGVNASAMSFFATAAGSEYMGVRPTSYAAGLMLETGVVGLFLFFIAFGPFVVRKKLYEDVHTRSLSLFFLFNIFALGSIGDPIPFIFFAFAYRNTQDE
;
A
#
# COMPACT_ATOMS: atom_id res chain seq x y z
N MET A 1 8.78 -1.59 3.93
CA MET A 1 9.97 -2.40 4.31
C MET A 1 10.65 -1.75 5.48
N PRO A 2 10.76 -2.41 6.63
CA PRO A 2 11.35 -1.77 7.82
C PRO A 2 12.84 -1.48 7.68
N LEU A 3 13.56 -2.28 6.89
CA LEU A 3 15.01 -2.11 6.69
C LEU A 3 15.38 -1.04 5.65
N THR A 4 14.40 -0.41 5.05
CA THR A 4 14.59 0.52 3.95
C THR A 4 14.26 1.95 4.36
N ALA A 5 13.47 2.15 5.42
CA ALA A 5 13.25 3.44 6.05
C ALA A 5 14.23 3.62 7.22
N LEU A 6 14.96 4.74 7.26
CA LEU A 6 15.85 5.05 8.35
C LEU A 6 15.03 5.39 9.61
N PHE A 7 15.18 4.59 10.68
CA PHE A 7 14.62 4.89 12.00
C PHE A 7 13.14 5.32 11.98
N LYS A 8 12.25 4.47 11.43
CA LYS A 8 10.81 4.75 11.35
C LYS A 8 10.45 6.01 10.53
N SER A 9 11.40 6.55 9.76
CA SER A 9 11.14 7.67 8.88
C SER A 9 10.56 7.20 7.54
N GLU A 10 9.74 8.04 6.92
CA GLU A 10 9.26 7.82 5.54
C GLU A 10 10.37 8.06 4.50
N ILE A 11 11.61 8.33 4.93
CA ILE A 11 12.73 8.67 4.07
C ILE A 11 13.48 7.39 3.66
N PHE A 12 13.60 7.22 2.37
CA PHE A 12 14.35 6.16 1.71
C PHE A 12 15.64 6.71 1.11
N PRO A 13 16.73 6.91 1.87
CA PRO A 13 17.93 7.56 1.37
C PRO A 13 18.62 6.73 0.27
N TRP A 14 18.41 5.43 0.26
CA TRP A 14 19.03 4.51 -0.69
C TRP A 14 18.68 4.81 -2.15
N ALA A 15 17.46 5.25 -2.43
CA ALA A 15 17.06 5.65 -3.77
C ALA A 15 17.88 6.83 -4.28
N PHE A 16 18.14 7.84 -3.43
CA PHE A 16 18.99 8.98 -3.79
C PHE A 16 20.44 8.58 -3.97
N LEU A 17 21.01 7.82 -3.05
CA LEU A 17 22.38 7.32 -3.17
C LEU A 17 22.57 6.50 -4.44
N TYR A 18 21.58 5.69 -4.78
CA TYR A 18 21.63 4.90 -6.00
C TYR A 18 21.42 5.73 -7.26
N SER A 19 20.66 6.83 -7.20
CA SER A 19 20.42 7.74 -8.33
C SER A 19 21.66 8.53 -8.75
N LEU A 20 22.68 8.62 -7.90
CA LEU A 20 23.97 9.22 -8.24
C LEU A 20 24.79 8.39 -9.24
N ARG A 21 24.32 7.17 -9.57
CA ARG A 21 24.96 6.35 -10.61
C ARG A 21 24.70 6.96 -11.99
N LYS A 22 25.74 6.96 -12.83
CA LYS A 22 25.75 7.55 -14.18
C LYS A 22 24.70 6.94 -15.14
N ASP A 23 24.21 5.74 -14.83
CA ASP A 23 23.32 4.96 -15.72
C ASP A 23 21.83 5.27 -15.49
N THR A 24 21.48 6.12 -14.53
CA THR A 24 20.07 6.44 -14.25
C THR A 24 19.52 7.40 -15.31
N ARG A 25 18.50 6.95 -16.03
CA ARG A 25 17.79 7.76 -17.02
C ARG A 25 16.38 8.08 -16.52
N LEU A 26 16.09 9.35 -16.33
CA LEU A 26 14.78 9.85 -16.02
C LEU A 26 14.04 10.23 -17.31
N THR A 27 12.75 9.93 -17.38
CA THR A 27 11.93 10.42 -18.49
C THR A 27 11.65 11.91 -18.33
N THR A 28 11.44 12.61 -19.45
CA THR A 28 11.07 14.05 -19.43
C THR A 28 9.83 14.28 -18.58
N GLY A 29 8.81 13.41 -18.69
CA GLY A 29 7.59 13.50 -17.87
C GLY A 29 7.88 13.42 -16.37
N TYR A 30 8.77 12.52 -15.96
CA TYR A 30 9.16 12.43 -14.54
C TYR A 30 10.01 13.63 -14.10
N ALA A 31 10.88 14.16 -14.95
CA ALA A 31 11.64 15.38 -14.64
C ALA A 31 10.71 16.58 -14.43
N VAL A 32 9.70 16.75 -15.28
CA VAL A 32 8.68 17.81 -15.12
C VAL A 32 7.90 17.62 -13.81
N PHE A 33 7.50 16.37 -13.48
CA PHE A 33 6.87 16.05 -12.21
C PHE A 33 7.75 16.44 -11.02
N LEU A 34 9.06 16.10 -11.04
CA LEU A 34 9.99 16.45 -9.96
C LEU A 34 10.14 17.96 -9.79
N VAL A 35 10.25 18.71 -10.90
CA VAL A 35 10.32 20.19 -10.86
C VAL A 35 9.07 20.76 -10.20
N TYR A 36 7.88 20.25 -10.56
CA TYR A 36 6.64 20.71 -9.95
C TYR A 36 6.57 20.37 -8.45
N ILE A 37 6.98 19.17 -8.04
CA ILE A 37 7.07 18.77 -6.62
C ILE A 37 8.01 19.71 -5.86
N LEU A 38 9.15 20.08 -6.45
CA LEU A 38 10.08 21.04 -5.86
C LEU A 38 9.46 22.44 -5.71
N ILE A 39 8.77 22.94 -6.74
CA ILE A 39 8.06 24.22 -6.68
C ILE A 39 6.98 24.17 -5.59
N SER A 40 6.19 23.09 -5.50
CA SER A 40 5.18 22.90 -4.46
C SER A 40 5.79 22.83 -3.06
N ALA A 41 7.00 22.28 -2.91
CA ALA A 41 7.72 22.28 -1.64
C ALA A 41 8.18 23.71 -1.26
N LEU A 42 8.64 24.50 -2.20
CA LEU A 42 9.01 25.90 -1.98
C LEU A 42 7.79 26.76 -1.60
N LEU A 43 6.64 26.52 -2.22
CA LEU A 43 5.38 27.18 -1.83
C LEU A 43 4.93 26.74 -0.42
N GLY A 44 5.19 25.50 -0.03
CA GLY A 44 4.93 24.98 1.31
C GLY A 44 5.69 25.71 2.42
N VAL A 45 6.87 26.29 2.11
CA VAL A 45 7.67 27.07 3.08
C VAL A 45 6.94 28.34 3.55
N SER A 46 6.06 28.90 2.76
CA SER A 46 5.23 30.04 3.15
C SER A 46 4.11 29.67 4.12
N GLY A 47 3.84 28.37 4.34
CA GLY A 47 2.83 27.85 5.24
C GLY A 47 3.32 27.65 6.67
N LEU A 48 2.51 26.96 7.48
CA LEU A 48 2.77 26.68 8.90
C LEU A 48 3.78 25.55 9.14
N SER A 49 4.26 24.88 8.10
CA SER A 49 5.12 23.70 8.22
C SER A 49 6.59 24.07 8.45
N SER A 50 7.25 23.30 9.33
CA SER A 50 8.68 23.39 9.52
C SER A 50 9.45 22.93 8.27
N ILE A 51 10.63 23.51 8.00
CA ILE A 51 11.53 23.07 6.93
C ILE A 51 11.81 21.57 6.99
N LEU A 52 11.92 21.01 8.19
CA LEU A 52 12.10 19.56 8.39
C LEU A 52 10.88 18.77 7.94
N GLY A 53 9.66 19.24 8.25
CA GLY A 53 8.41 18.62 7.80
C GLY A 53 8.27 18.61 6.28
N ILE A 54 8.58 19.75 5.64
CA ILE A 54 8.59 19.88 4.18
C ILE A 54 9.61 18.93 3.55
N SER A 55 10.84 18.90 4.08
CA SER A 55 11.89 18.01 3.59
C SER A 55 11.48 16.54 3.71
N ARG A 56 10.92 16.12 4.84
CA ARG A 56 10.42 14.75 5.02
C ARG A 56 9.33 14.40 4.01
N ALA A 57 8.35 15.29 3.80
CA ALA A 57 7.28 15.09 2.85
C ALA A 57 7.79 15.00 1.40
N PHE A 58 8.69 15.90 1.02
CA PHE A 58 9.35 15.89 -0.28
C PHE A 58 10.10 14.57 -0.53
N PHE A 59 10.93 14.17 0.43
CA PHE A 59 11.70 12.92 0.29
C PHE A 59 10.82 11.68 0.29
N ALA A 60 9.74 11.64 1.05
CA ALA A 60 8.78 10.54 1.01
C ALA A 60 8.16 10.37 -0.38
N LEU A 61 7.68 11.46 -0.98
CA LEU A 61 7.09 11.46 -2.33
C LEU A 61 8.08 11.04 -3.41
N VAL A 62 9.27 11.67 -3.39
CA VAL A 62 10.25 11.49 -4.46
C VAL A 62 10.92 10.12 -4.38
N ASN A 63 11.34 9.69 -3.19
CA ASN A 63 12.07 8.42 -3.04
C ASN A 63 11.25 7.22 -3.47
N ALA A 64 9.98 7.15 -3.07
CA ALA A 64 9.11 6.04 -3.42
C ALA A 64 8.97 5.90 -4.94
N SER A 65 8.77 7.01 -5.66
CA SER A 65 8.60 7.01 -7.10
C SER A 65 9.92 6.90 -7.89
N LEU A 66 11.01 7.47 -7.38
CA LEU A 66 12.33 7.43 -8.01
C LEU A 66 12.88 6.01 -8.13
N ILE A 67 12.60 5.13 -7.14
CA ILE A 67 13.07 3.75 -7.13
C ILE A 67 12.65 2.98 -8.38
N PHE A 68 11.48 3.29 -8.96
CA PHE A 68 11.03 2.69 -10.21
C PHE A 68 12.03 2.93 -11.34
N PHE A 69 12.42 4.20 -11.58
CA PHE A 69 13.35 4.58 -12.66
C PHE A 69 14.75 4.01 -12.45
N LEU A 70 15.15 3.83 -11.20
CA LEU A 70 16.42 3.18 -10.88
C LEU A 70 16.40 1.70 -11.25
N LEU A 71 15.32 1.00 -10.88
CA LEU A 71 15.23 -0.45 -11.04
C LEU A 71 15.01 -0.90 -12.50
N ILE A 72 14.34 -0.12 -13.32
CA ILE A 72 14.17 -0.48 -14.73
C ILE A 72 15.49 -0.42 -15.54
N HIS A 73 16.52 0.26 -15.03
CA HIS A 73 17.82 0.43 -15.70
C HIS A 73 19.00 -0.30 -15.01
N ILE A 74 18.75 -1.08 -13.95
CA ILE A 74 19.83 -1.83 -13.28
C ILE A 74 20.41 -2.93 -14.20
N LYS A 75 21.67 -3.28 -13.97
CA LYS A 75 22.33 -4.36 -14.69
C LYS A 75 21.70 -5.73 -14.39
N LYS A 76 21.88 -6.70 -15.30
CA LYS A 76 21.28 -8.03 -15.18
C LYS A 76 21.75 -8.76 -13.92
N GLU A 77 23.03 -8.62 -13.57
CA GLU A 77 23.62 -9.25 -12.38
C GLU A 77 22.98 -8.71 -11.08
N GLU A 78 22.82 -7.39 -11.00
CA GLU A 78 22.17 -6.71 -9.88
C GLU A 78 20.71 -7.10 -9.78
N TYR A 79 20.01 -7.16 -10.91
CA TYR A 79 18.63 -7.63 -10.97
C TYR A 79 18.49 -9.05 -10.41
N THR A 80 19.37 -9.97 -10.85
CA THR A 80 19.36 -11.35 -10.36
C THR A 80 19.64 -11.43 -8.85
N PHE A 81 20.55 -10.60 -8.35
CA PHE A 81 20.80 -10.50 -6.91
C PHE A 81 19.57 -10.01 -6.14
N LEU A 82 18.93 -8.93 -6.62
CA LEU A 82 17.73 -8.40 -6.00
C LEU A 82 16.57 -9.41 -6.01
N CYS A 83 16.39 -10.15 -7.10
CA CYS A 83 15.39 -11.21 -7.16
C CYS A 83 15.56 -12.23 -6.04
N LYS A 84 16.79 -12.72 -5.84
CA LYS A 84 17.11 -13.65 -4.75
C LYS A 84 16.92 -13.03 -3.38
N ALA A 85 17.31 -11.77 -3.21
CA ALA A 85 17.13 -11.06 -1.95
C ALA A 85 15.64 -10.89 -1.60
N PHE A 86 14.80 -10.57 -2.57
CA PHE A 86 13.35 -10.45 -2.34
C PHE A 86 12.68 -11.80 -2.07
N GLU A 87 13.11 -12.88 -2.73
CA GLU A 87 12.63 -14.23 -2.40
C GLU A 87 13.02 -14.63 -0.97
N PHE A 88 14.25 -14.31 -0.54
CA PHE A 88 14.69 -14.54 0.83
C PHE A 88 13.85 -13.73 1.84
N VAL A 89 13.61 -12.44 1.58
CA VAL A 89 12.77 -11.58 2.43
C VAL A 89 11.35 -12.10 2.50
N PHE A 90 10.80 -12.60 1.39
CA PHE A 90 9.48 -13.24 1.37
C PHE A 90 9.44 -14.45 2.31
N ALA A 91 10.39 -15.39 2.14
CA ALA A 91 10.46 -16.58 2.97
C ALA A 91 10.67 -16.23 4.46
N ALA A 92 11.56 -15.28 4.76
CA ALA A 92 11.80 -14.81 6.13
C ALA A 92 10.53 -14.19 6.76
N ASN A 93 9.76 -13.39 6.01
CA ASN A 93 8.50 -12.84 6.51
C ASN A 93 7.46 -13.93 6.80
N VAL A 94 7.31 -14.90 5.89
CA VAL A 94 6.38 -16.02 6.11
C VAL A 94 6.76 -16.80 7.37
N VAL A 95 8.04 -17.13 7.53
CA VAL A 95 8.53 -17.84 8.73
C VAL A 95 8.31 -17.01 9.99
N LEU A 96 8.62 -15.72 9.95
CA LEU A 96 8.43 -14.83 11.11
C LEU A 96 6.96 -14.72 11.51
N CYS A 97 6.07 -14.56 10.53
CA CYS A 97 4.63 -14.57 10.81
C CYS A 97 4.15 -15.87 11.45
N LEU A 98 4.67 -17.02 11.01
CA LEU A 98 4.37 -18.32 11.62
C LEU A 98 4.89 -18.40 13.06
N VAL A 99 6.13 -17.95 13.29
CA VAL A 99 6.76 -17.93 14.63
C VAL A 99 5.97 -17.02 15.59
N GLN A 100 5.55 -15.83 15.13
CA GLN A 100 4.69 -14.92 15.90
C GLN A 100 3.31 -15.55 16.17
N PHE A 101 2.70 -16.17 15.16
CA PHE A 101 1.38 -16.79 15.28
C PHE A 101 1.37 -17.96 16.28
N LEU A 102 2.45 -18.74 16.30
CA LEU A 102 2.62 -19.87 17.23
C LEU A 102 3.10 -19.43 18.64
N GLY A 103 3.33 -18.12 18.85
CA GLY A 103 3.85 -17.62 20.14
C GLY A 103 5.28 -18.05 20.44
N LEU A 104 6.05 -18.42 19.41
CA LEU A 104 7.44 -18.90 19.55
C LEU A 104 8.49 -17.79 19.41
N PHE A 105 8.06 -16.55 19.13
CA PHE A 105 8.99 -15.44 18.98
C PHE A 105 9.56 -15.05 20.34
N PRO A 106 10.91 -14.90 20.46
CA PRO A 106 11.55 -14.52 21.72
C PRO A 106 11.20 -13.08 22.10
N VAL A 107 10.39 -12.92 23.16
CA VAL A 107 9.87 -11.60 23.60
C VAL A 107 10.99 -10.61 23.91
N PHE A 108 12.15 -11.09 24.40
CA PHE A 108 13.30 -10.22 24.69
C PHE A 108 13.91 -9.55 23.45
N LEU A 109 13.61 -10.02 22.23
CA LEU A 109 14.01 -9.39 20.98
C LEU A 109 13.02 -8.28 20.53
N GLU A 110 11.83 -8.21 21.11
CA GLU A 110 10.80 -7.22 20.73
C GLU A 110 11.34 -5.77 20.76
N PRO A 111 12.03 -5.30 21.80
CA PRO A 111 12.59 -3.96 21.84
C PRO A 111 13.61 -3.67 20.73
N VAL A 112 14.37 -4.70 20.31
CA VAL A 112 15.33 -4.56 19.21
C VAL A 112 14.61 -4.35 17.88
N PHE A 113 13.54 -5.09 17.64
CA PHE A 113 12.74 -4.92 16.43
C PHE A 113 11.95 -3.62 16.43
N GLU A 114 11.49 -3.15 17.59
CA GLU A 114 10.80 -1.86 17.73
C GLU A 114 11.66 -0.65 17.34
N ILE A 115 12.99 -0.76 17.37
CA ILE A 115 13.87 0.31 16.86
C ILE A 115 13.63 0.55 15.37
N PHE A 116 13.36 -0.52 14.62
CA PHE A 116 13.26 -0.49 13.16
C PHE A 116 11.82 -0.52 12.65
N ILE A 117 10.92 -1.15 13.40
CA ILE A 117 9.53 -1.41 13.03
C ILE A 117 8.63 -0.77 14.07
N ASP A 118 7.85 0.22 13.65
CA ASP A 118 6.89 0.84 14.55
C ASP A 118 5.82 -0.18 14.99
N ARG A 119 5.46 -0.18 16.29
CA ARG A 119 4.47 -1.09 16.86
C ARG A 119 4.76 -2.58 16.61
N PHE A 120 6.02 -2.96 16.54
CA PHE A 120 6.36 -4.38 16.43
C PHE A 120 5.80 -5.14 17.64
N THR A 121 5.28 -6.35 17.42
CA THR A 121 4.81 -7.24 18.47
C THR A 121 5.38 -8.64 18.29
N ALA A 122 5.76 -9.27 19.40
CA ALA A 122 6.27 -10.64 19.40
C ALA A 122 5.19 -11.71 19.07
N GLY A 123 3.92 -11.32 19.07
CA GLY A 123 2.81 -12.25 18.90
C GLY A 123 1.66 -11.68 18.08
N ILE A 124 0.47 -12.15 18.39
CA ILE A 124 -0.78 -11.75 17.73
C ILE A 124 -1.23 -10.38 18.24
N PHE A 125 -1.57 -9.48 17.33
CA PHE A 125 -2.16 -8.20 17.67
C PHE A 125 -3.51 -8.36 18.39
N GLY A 126 -3.76 -7.53 19.39
CA GLY A 126 -5.02 -7.53 20.13
C GLY A 126 -6.27 -7.29 19.25
N GLY A 127 -7.46 -7.61 19.77
CA GLY A 127 -8.75 -7.36 19.10
C GLY A 127 -9.02 -8.24 17.88
N GLY A 128 -8.53 -9.50 17.87
CA GLY A 128 -8.78 -10.45 16.78
C GLY A 128 -7.99 -10.20 15.49
N ARG A 129 -7.06 -9.24 15.52
CA ARG A 129 -6.10 -9.03 14.44
C ARG A 129 -5.07 -10.17 14.43
N GLY A 130 -4.44 -10.42 13.27
CA GLY A 130 -3.40 -11.42 13.16
C GLY A 130 -2.01 -10.89 13.49
N VAL A 131 -0.99 -11.47 12.88
CA VAL A 131 0.41 -11.08 13.04
C VAL A 131 0.85 -10.14 11.91
N ALA A 132 1.94 -9.40 12.13
CA ALA A 132 2.44 -8.43 11.15
C ALA A 132 3.83 -8.77 10.57
N GLY A 133 4.50 -9.81 11.04
CA GLY A 133 5.86 -10.13 10.56
C GLY A 133 6.83 -8.96 10.77
N LEU A 134 7.48 -8.54 9.70
CA LEU A 134 8.39 -7.39 9.66
C LEU A 134 7.69 -6.05 9.36
N PHE A 135 6.41 -5.91 9.66
CA PHE A 135 5.63 -4.71 9.38
C PHE A 135 4.96 -4.14 10.64
N ALA A 136 4.61 -2.87 10.60
CA ALA A 136 3.98 -2.18 11.72
C ALA A 136 2.56 -2.65 12.03
N GLU A 137 1.86 -3.19 11.03
CA GLU A 137 0.47 -3.65 11.15
C GLU A 137 0.19 -4.82 10.21
N PRO A 138 -0.80 -5.70 10.54
CA PRO A 138 -1.21 -6.80 9.68
C PRO A 138 -1.67 -6.37 8.27
N SER A 139 -2.24 -5.18 8.13
CA SER A 139 -2.66 -4.63 6.83
C SER A 139 -1.48 -4.37 5.88
N TYR A 140 -0.37 -3.81 6.40
CA TYR A 140 0.85 -3.60 5.63
C TYR A 140 1.59 -4.90 5.37
N ALA A 141 1.57 -5.84 6.34
CA ALA A 141 2.11 -7.17 6.14
C ALA A 141 1.41 -7.89 5.00
N SER A 142 0.10 -7.92 5.02
CA SER A 142 -0.72 -8.56 3.99
C SER A 142 -0.45 -7.95 2.60
N LEU A 143 -0.53 -6.62 2.49
CA LEU A 143 -0.22 -5.92 1.25
C LEU A 143 1.14 -6.33 0.68
N SER A 144 2.18 -6.25 1.50
CA SER A 144 3.56 -6.50 1.07
C SER A 144 3.78 -7.97 0.72
N ILE A 145 3.25 -8.89 1.52
CA ILE A 145 3.39 -10.33 1.27
C ILE A 145 2.74 -10.73 -0.05
N HIS A 146 1.61 -10.13 -0.44
CA HIS A 146 0.99 -10.39 -1.74
C HIS A 146 1.86 -9.91 -2.91
N TYR A 147 2.53 -8.76 -2.78
CA TYR A 147 3.53 -8.34 -3.77
C TYR A 147 4.69 -9.33 -3.88
N TYR A 148 5.26 -9.74 -2.74
CA TYR A 148 6.34 -10.73 -2.73
C TYR A 148 5.88 -12.06 -3.32
N PHE A 149 4.67 -12.51 -3.02
CA PHE A 149 4.10 -13.74 -3.55
C PHE A 149 3.93 -13.66 -5.07
N ALA A 150 3.29 -12.61 -5.60
CA ALA A 150 3.11 -12.44 -7.04
C ALA A 150 4.46 -12.34 -7.76
N PHE A 151 5.43 -11.65 -7.15
CA PHE A 151 6.79 -11.57 -7.66
C PHE A 151 7.52 -12.92 -7.64
N PHE A 152 7.38 -13.70 -6.56
CA PHE A 152 7.92 -15.05 -6.48
C PHE A 152 7.37 -15.94 -7.59
N MET A 153 6.06 -15.90 -7.82
CA MET A 153 5.39 -16.64 -8.90
C MET A 153 5.92 -16.22 -10.28
N LEU A 154 6.14 -14.92 -10.50
CA LEU A 154 6.73 -14.37 -11.71
C LEU A 154 8.16 -14.85 -11.92
N ASN A 155 9.02 -14.66 -10.92
CA ASN A 155 10.45 -14.97 -11.00
C ASN A 155 10.71 -16.47 -11.20
N ARG A 156 9.89 -17.32 -10.57
CA ARG A 156 9.93 -18.78 -10.72
C ARG A 156 9.12 -19.30 -11.90
N ARG A 157 8.48 -18.44 -12.67
CA ARG A 157 7.61 -18.79 -13.81
C ARG A 157 6.60 -19.89 -13.46
N VAL A 158 6.03 -19.81 -12.27
CA VAL A 158 5.07 -20.81 -11.79
C VAL A 158 3.77 -20.67 -12.55
N ASN A 159 3.32 -21.76 -13.19
CA ASN A 159 2.01 -21.75 -13.83
C ASN A 159 0.91 -21.83 -12.75
N PRO A 160 0.05 -20.79 -12.60
CA PRO A 160 -1.00 -20.77 -11.58
C PRO A 160 -2.06 -21.86 -11.78
N LYS A 161 -2.17 -22.43 -12.98
CA LYS A 161 -3.09 -23.53 -13.30
C LYS A 161 -2.51 -24.92 -13.03
N SER A 162 -1.22 -25.02 -12.73
CA SER A 162 -0.62 -26.29 -12.30
C SER A 162 -1.06 -26.63 -10.88
N LEU A 163 -1.03 -27.91 -10.52
CA LEU A 163 -1.30 -28.34 -9.14
C LEU A 163 -0.41 -27.61 -8.14
N PHE A 164 0.88 -27.46 -8.44
CA PHE A 164 1.82 -26.73 -7.60
C PHE A 164 1.44 -25.25 -7.45
N GLY A 165 1.08 -24.58 -8.55
CA GLY A 165 0.61 -23.20 -8.52
C GLY A 165 -0.68 -23.04 -7.71
N ALA A 166 -1.65 -23.94 -7.89
CA ALA A 166 -2.89 -23.94 -7.12
C ALA A 166 -2.66 -24.15 -5.62
N VAL A 167 -1.75 -25.03 -5.22
CA VAL A 167 -1.36 -25.25 -3.82
C VAL A 167 -0.73 -24.00 -3.22
N LEU A 168 0.18 -23.34 -3.94
CA LEU A 168 0.79 -22.09 -3.47
C LEU A 168 -0.24 -20.98 -3.29
N ILE A 169 -1.16 -20.80 -4.24
CA ILE A 169 -2.23 -19.80 -4.15
C ILE A 169 -3.14 -20.10 -2.96
N MET A 170 -3.57 -21.36 -2.79
CA MET A 170 -4.39 -21.77 -1.66
C MET A 170 -3.65 -21.58 -0.33
N GLY A 171 -2.36 -21.92 -0.28
CA GLY A 171 -1.51 -21.67 0.88
C GLY A 171 -1.45 -20.19 1.25
N MET A 172 -1.31 -19.30 0.25
CA MET A 172 -1.31 -17.85 0.46
C MET A 172 -2.65 -17.32 0.98
N ILE A 173 -3.77 -17.83 0.46
CA ILE A 173 -5.11 -17.49 0.92
C ILE A 173 -5.30 -17.89 2.37
N LEU A 174 -4.98 -19.15 2.72
CA LEU A 174 -5.09 -19.65 4.09
C LEU A 174 -4.15 -18.89 5.04
N PHE A 175 -2.96 -18.58 4.60
CA PHE A 175 -2.00 -17.80 5.36
C PHE A 175 -2.54 -16.40 5.71
N ASP A 176 -3.12 -15.70 4.73
CA ASP A 176 -3.69 -14.39 5.00
C ASP A 176 -4.95 -14.46 5.86
N LEU A 177 -5.86 -15.40 5.58
CA LEU A 177 -7.12 -15.55 6.34
C LEU A 177 -6.92 -15.92 7.80
N PHE A 178 -5.99 -16.83 8.09
CA PHE A 178 -5.87 -17.42 9.43
C PHE A 178 -4.70 -16.86 10.24
N ILE A 179 -3.63 -16.40 9.59
CA ILE A 179 -2.42 -15.94 10.25
C ILE A 179 -2.35 -14.42 10.28
N ILE A 180 -2.41 -13.75 9.13
CA ILE A 180 -2.36 -12.27 9.06
C ILE A 180 -3.70 -11.64 9.42
N ARG A 181 -4.81 -12.23 9.00
CA ARG A 181 -6.19 -11.81 9.29
C ARG A 181 -6.50 -10.37 8.88
N SER A 182 -6.14 -9.99 7.66
CA SER A 182 -6.29 -8.62 7.16
C SER A 182 -7.37 -8.49 6.09
N VAL A 183 -8.24 -7.47 6.19
CA VAL A 183 -9.18 -7.10 5.11
C VAL A 183 -8.42 -6.72 3.83
N THR A 184 -7.28 -6.05 3.98
CA THR A 184 -6.42 -5.67 2.85
C THR A 184 -6.00 -6.91 2.06
N GLY A 185 -5.68 -8.00 2.74
CA GLY A 185 -5.33 -9.26 2.08
C GLY A 185 -6.47 -9.86 1.27
N LEU A 186 -7.69 -9.80 1.77
CA LEU A 186 -8.87 -10.23 1.00
C LEU A 186 -9.00 -9.46 -0.32
N VAL A 187 -8.77 -8.15 -0.28
CA VAL A 187 -8.78 -7.31 -1.49
C VAL A 187 -7.63 -7.69 -2.43
N MET A 188 -6.43 -7.90 -1.90
CA MET A 188 -5.27 -8.31 -2.71
C MET A 188 -5.49 -9.69 -3.35
N ILE A 189 -6.05 -10.65 -2.60
CA ILE A 189 -6.47 -11.96 -3.10
C ILE A 189 -7.48 -11.80 -4.24
N PHE A 190 -8.50 -10.96 -4.03
CA PHE A 190 -9.50 -10.68 -5.07
C PHE A 190 -8.86 -10.12 -6.34
N ILE A 191 -7.98 -9.11 -6.23
CA ILE A 191 -7.26 -8.53 -7.38
C ILE A 191 -6.40 -9.61 -8.07
N TYR A 192 -5.73 -10.48 -7.31
CA TYR A 192 -4.95 -11.56 -7.85
C TYR A 192 -5.84 -12.53 -8.66
N PHE A 193 -7.00 -12.91 -8.14
CA PHE A 193 -7.95 -13.76 -8.86
C PHE A 193 -8.50 -13.10 -10.13
N VAL A 194 -8.82 -11.80 -10.08
CA VAL A 194 -9.22 -11.04 -11.28
C VAL A 194 -8.11 -11.10 -12.33
N SER A 195 -6.85 -11.04 -11.93
CA SER A 195 -5.71 -11.14 -12.85
C SER A 195 -5.55 -12.52 -13.49
N LEU A 196 -6.03 -13.60 -12.84
CA LEU A 196 -6.00 -14.96 -13.40
C LEU A 196 -6.98 -15.14 -14.56
N GLN A 197 -7.99 -14.30 -14.67
CA GLN A 197 -9.04 -14.43 -15.67
C GLN A 197 -8.61 -13.86 -17.03
N LYS A 198 -9.03 -14.49 -18.12
CA LYS A 198 -8.99 -13.87 -19.44
C LYS A 198 -10.02 -12.74 -19.48
N ARG A 199 -9.78 -11.69 -20.27
CA ARG A 199 -10.68 -10.52 -20.36
C ARG A 199 -12.16 -10.89 -20.56
N ALA A 200 -12.45 -11.93 -21.34
CA ALA A 200 -13.82 -12.40 -21.60
C ALA A 200 -14.49 -13.07 -20.38
N ASP A 201 -13.69 -13.62 -19.46
CA ASP A 201 -14.19 -14.40 -18.33
C ASP A 201 -14.15 -13.62 -17.00
N ILE A 202 -13.65 -12.37 -17.03
CA ILE A 202 -13.49 -11.55 -15.80
C ILE A 202 -14.82 -11.41 -15.06
N LEU A 203 -15.92 -11.15 -15.77
CA LEU A 203 -17.23 -10.98 -15.16
C LEU A 203 -17.74 -12.28 -14.52
N ARG A 204 -17.57 -13.41 -15.21
CA ARG A 204 -18.00 -14.73 -14.70
C ARG A 204 -17.12 -15.19 -13.55
N GLY A 205 -15.81 -15.13 -13.73
CA GLY A 205 -14.86 -15.50 -12.67
C GLY A 205 -14.98 -14.58 -11.44
N GLY A 206 -15.13 -13.27 -11.65
CA GLY A 206 -15.37 -12.30 -10.60
C GLY A 206 -16.65 -12.56 -9.81
N ALA A 207 -17.74 -12.92 -10.49
CA ALA A 207 -19.01 -13.27 -9.85
C ALA A 207 -18.89 -14.53 -8.97
N VAL A 208 -18.19 -15.57 -9.46
CA VAL A 208 -17.95 -16.81 -8.70
C VAL A 208 -17.11 -16.52 -7.46
N ILE A 209 -16.03 -15.73 -7.60
CA ILE A 209 -15.18 -15.37 -6.47
C ILE A 209 -15.95 -14.52 -5.46
N LEU A 210 -16.72 -13.54 -5.94
CA LEU A 210 -17.56 -12.72 -5.07
C LEU A 210 -18.56 -13.60 -4.30
N ALA A 211 -19.20 -14.55 -4.97
CA ALA A 211 -20.13 -15.49 -4.34
C ALA A 211 -19.43 -16.35 -3.27
N LEU A 212 -18.20 -16.83 -3.54
CA LEU A 212 -17.41 -17.59 -2.57
C LEU A 212 -17.01 -16.73 -1.36
N VAL A 213 -16.57 -15.48 -1.59
CA VAL A 213 -16.21 -14.54 -0.50
C VAL A 213 -17.44 -14.20 0.34
N VAL A 214 -18.57 -13.90 -0.29
CA VAL A 214 -19.83 -13.64 0.40
C VAL A 214 -20.29 -14.89 1.17
N GLY A 215 -20.22 -16.06 0.56
CA GLY A 215 -20.53 -17.33 1.23
C GLY A 215 -19.64 -17.54 2.47
N LEU A 216 -18.34 -17.32 2.35
CA LEU A 216 -17.38 -17.45 3.44
C LEU A 216 -17.67 -16.45 4.58
N ILE A 217 -18.04 -15.21 4.24
CA ILE A 217 -18.47 -14.19 5.21
C ILE A 217 -19.71 -14.64 5.97
N TYR A 218 -20.72 -15.17 5.28
CA TYR A 218 -21.96 -15.65 5.93
C TYR A 218 -21.78 -16.91 6.77
N PHE A 219 -20.87 -17.82 6.38
CA PHE A 219 -20.60 -19.05 7.13
C PHE A 219 -19.72 -18.84 8.37
N ILE A 220 -18.67 -18.02 8.25
CA ILE A 220 -17.68 -17.81 9.31
C ILE A 220 -18.01 -16.59 10.16
N GLY A 221 -18.58 -15.53 9.55
CA GLY A 221 -18.85 -14.24 10.19
C GLY A 221 -19.59 -14.31 11.53
N PRO A 222 -20.63 -15.14 11.69
CA PRO A 222 -21.38 -15.24 12.95
C PRO A 222 -20.65 -16.02 14.04
N THR A 223 -19.49 -16.62 13.77
CA THR A 223 -18.78 -17.43 14.76
C THR A 223 -18.02 -16.56 15.76
N LYS A 224 -17.99 -16.94 17.06
CA LYS A 224 -17.26 -16.20 18.11
C LYS A 224 -15.77 -16.03 17.84
N ASN A 225 -15.18 -16.91 17.05
CA ASN A 225 -13.75 -16.90 16.69
C ASN A 225 -13.51 -16.40 15.26
N ALA A 226 -14.50 -15.77 14.63
CA ALA A 226 -14.33 -15.21 13.30
C ALA A 226 -13.19 -14.19 13.30
N PRO A 227 -12.32 -14.21 12.26
CA PRO A 227 -11.39 -13.12 12.06
C PRO A 227 -12.13 -11.79 11.96
N ARG A 228 -11.60 -10.74 12.59
CA ARG A 228 -12.24 -9.41 12.63
C ARG A 228 -12.69 -8.92 11.25
N SER A 229 -11.88 -9.17 10.23
CA SER A 229 -12.20 -8.81 8.85
C SER A 229 -13.49 -9.45 8.35
N ILE A 230 -13.72 -10.71 8.70
CA ILE A 230 -14.89 -11.48 8.26
C ILE A 230 -16.12 -11.08 9.09
N SER A 231 -15.97 -10.93 10.42
CA SER A 231 -17.06 -10.48 11.29
C SER A 231 -17.52 -9.06 10.90
N THR A 232 -16.60 -8.14 10.67
CA THR A 232 -16.91 -6.77 10.20
C THR A 232 -17.66 -6.78 8.88
N ALA A 233 -17.23 -7.58 7.91
CA ALA A 233 -17.93 -7.70 6.64
C ALA A 233 -19.32 -8.35 6.81
N TYR A 234 -19.45 -9.36 7.70
CA TYR A 234 -20.73 -9.98 8.01
C TYR A 234 -21.71 -8.96 8.64
N ASP A 235 -21.25 -8.19 9.62
CA ASP A 235 -22.06 -7.16 10.28
C ASP A 235 -22.53 -6.10 9.29
N PHE A 236 -21.68 -5.71 8.35
CA PHE A 236 -22.05 -4.82 7.26
C PHE A 236 -23.20 -5.38 6.41
N PHE A 237 -23.09 -6.61 5.94
CA PHE A 237 -24.12 -7.22 5.10
C PHE A 237 -25.42 -7.51 5.84
N LYS A 238 -25.35 -7.75 7.15
CA LYS A 238 -26.52 -8.15 7.95
C LYS A 238 -27.24 -6.98 8.60
N TYR A 239 -26.52 -5.99 9.10
CA TYR A 239 -27.05 -4.93 9.93
C TYR A 239 -26.86 -3.53 9.34
N GLY A 240 -26.10 -3.42 8.25
CA GLY A 240 -25.84 -2.13 7.61
C GLY A 240 -27.15 -1.47 7.15
N GLU A 241 -27.49 -0.35 7.78
CA GLU A 241 -28.55 0.50 7.26
C GLU A 241 -28.04 1.19 5.99
N TYR A 242 -28.50 0.70 4.85
CA TYR A 242 -28.08 1.16 3.52
C TYR A 242 -28.48 2.62 3.21
N LYS A 243 -29.14 3.30 4.14
CA LYS A 243 -29.61 4.69 3.94
C LYS A 243 -28.47 5.70 4.00
N ASP A 244 -27.44 5.45 4.80
CA ASP A 244 -26.26 6.29 4.87
C ASP A 244 -25.00 5.42 5.18
N PRO A 245 -24.26 5.01 4.15
CA PRO A 245 -23.06 4.18 4.35
C PRO A 245 -21.90 4.95 5.01
N GLN A 246 -21.97 6.26 5.09
CA GLN A 246 -20.88 7.11 5.55
C GLN A 246 -20.53 6.89 7.03
N PRO A 247 -21.48 6.90 7.99
CA PRO A 247 -21.18 6.64 9.39
C PRO A 247 -20.58 5.25 9.63
N TRP A 248 -21.11 4.25 8.94
CA TRP A 248 -20.62 2.89 9.06
C TRP A 248 -19.19 2.73 8.49
N LEU A 249 -18.92 3.32 7.31
CA LEU A 249 -17.57 3.33 6.73
C LEU A 249 -16.56 4.00 7.66
N LEU A 250 -16.96 5.09 8.33
CA LEU A 250 -16.15 5.77 9.33
C LEU A 250 -15.83 4.88 10.52
N GLU A 251 -16.83 4.17 11.04
CA GLU A 251 -16.68 3.31 12.21
C GLU A 251 -15.81 2.07 11.92
N GLN A 252 -16.02 1.42 10.79
CA GLN A 252 -15.40 0.14 10.45
C GLN A 252 -14.07 0.26 9.69
N SER A 253 -13.98 1.13 8.69
CA SER A 253 -12.73 1.36 7.95
C SER A 253 -11.81 2.34 8.68
N GLY A 254 -12.33 2.95 9.75
CA GLY A 254 -11.68 4.07 10.39
C GLY A 254 -11.50 5.23 9.40
N PHE A 255 -10.53 6.08 9.69
CA PHE A 255 -10.25 7.26 8.88
C PHE A 255 -9.69 6.95 7.48
N ARG A 256 -9.24 5.71 7.20
CA ARG A 256 -8.47 5.39 5.98
C ARG A 256 -9.23 5.70 4.69
N PHE A 257 -10.43 5.16 4.53
CA PHE A 257 -11.23 5.39 3.33
C PHE A 257 -11.67 6.84 3.23
N VAL A 258 -12.14 7.42 4.32
CA VAL A 258 -12.66 8.78 4.35
C VAL A 258 -11.55 9.80 4.11
N SER A 259 -10.37 9.61 4.70
CA SER A 259 -9.23 10.48 4.47
C SER A 259 -8.74 10.47 3.01
N VAL A 260 -8.81 9.31 2.36
CA VAL A 260 -8.49 9.19 0.93
C VAL A 260 -9.52 9.96 0.10
N TRP A 261 -10.81 9.76 0.37
CA TRP A 261 -11.87 10.47 -0.35
C TRP A 261 -11.84 11.97 -0.10
N ALA A 262 -11.71 12.40 1.16
CA ALA A 262 -11.58 13.80 1.52
C ALA A 262 -10.41 14.48 0.80
N ALA A 263 -9.26 13.81 0.74
CA ALA A 263 -8.08 14.33 0.04
C ALA A 263 -8.30 14.50 -1.47
N TYR A 264 -9.03 13.58 -2.12
CA TYR A 264 -9.42 13.75 -3.52
C TYR A 264 -10.34 14.94 -3.73
N GLN A 265 -11.36 15.11 -2.88
CA GLN A 265 -12.26 16.26 -2.94
C GLN A 265 -11.51 17.58 -2.71
N TYR A 266 -10.62 17.60 -1.71
CA TYR A 266 -9.78 18.76 -1.42
C TYR A 266 -8.93 19.15 -2.63
N GLY A 267 -8.20 18.21 -3.23
CA GLY A 267 -7.36 18.49 -4.39
C GLY A 267 -8.13 18.93 -5.64
N LEU A 268 -9.40 18.56 -5.78
CA LEU A 268 -10.27 19.09 -6.83
C LEU A 268 -10.68 20.56 -6.57
N LYS A 269 -10.93 20.93 -5.30
CA LYS A 269 -11.23 22.31 -4.89
C LYS A 269 -10.00 23.20 -4.90
N HIS A 270 -8.83 22.64 -4.57
CA HIS A 270 -7.53 23.31 -4.51
C HIS A 270 -6.58 22.74 -5.56
N PRO A 271 -6.60 23.23 -6.83
CA PRO A 271 -5.86 22.61 -7.93
C PRO A 271 -4.35 22.51 -7.75
N LEU A 272 -3.76 23.39 -6.92
CA LEU A 272 -2.33 23.37 -6.57
C LEU A 272 -2.06 22.65 -5.23
N GLY A 273 -3.11 22.18 -4.54
CA GLY A 273 -3.01 21.57 -3.22
C GLY A 273 -2.66 22.56 -2.11
N SER A 274 -2.29 22.02 -0.95
CA SER A 274 -1.88 22.81 0.22
C SER A 274 -0.40 23.18 0.25
N GLY A 275 0.39 22.69 -0.69
CA GLY A 275 1.85 22.72 -0.67
C GLY A 275 2.45 21.52 0.10
N ILE A 276 3.62 21.08 -0.34
CA ILE A 276 4.32 19.92 0.24
C ILE A 276 4.65 20.21 1.71
N GLY A 277 4.30 19.26 2.58
CA GLY A 277 4.52 19.34 4.02
C GLY A 277 3.36 19.94 4.81
N ASN A 278 2.38 20.58 4.18
CA ASN A 278 1.20 21.17 4.83
C ASN A 278 0.03 20.17 4.99
N TRP A 279 0.29 18.88 4.82
CA TRP A 279 -0.73 17.83 4.92
C TRP A 279 -1.46 17.80 6.26
N GLY A 280 -0.84 18.22 7.35
CA GLY A 280 -1.44 18.21 8.68
C GLY A 280 -2.71 19.07 8.73
N PRO A 281 -2.62 20.40 8.64
CA PRO A 281 -3.79 21.28 8.59
C PRO A 281 -4.72 20.95 7.44
N ALA A 282 -4.19 20.67 6.25
CA ALA A 282 -4.99 20.38 5.07
C ALA A 282 -5.83 19.11 5.21
N SER A 283 -5.36 18.10 5.95
CA SER A 283 -6.15 16.88 6.19
C SER A 283 -7.35 17.12 7.09
N ILE A 284 -7.24 18.05 8.04
CA ILE A 284 -8.35 18.46 8.92
C ILE A 284 -9.38 19.23 8.09
N GLU A 285 -8.94 20.22 7.32
CA GLU A 285 -9.80 21.01 6.43
C GLU A 285 -10.49 20.10 5.40
N ALA A 286 -9.78 19.16 4.81
CA ALA A 286 -10.34 18.20 3.87
C ALA A 286 -11.45 17.32 4.49
N MET A 287 -11.28 16.93 5.76
CA MET A 287 -12.29 16.15 6.48
C MET A 287 -13.53 17.00 6.77
N ASP A 288 -13.36 18.23 7.23
CA ASP A 288 -14.46 19.17 7.49
C ASP A 288 -15.22 19.49 6.19
N ASP A 289 -14.53 19.63 5.08
CA ASP A 289 -15.10 19.87 3.73
C ASP A 289 -16.07 18.78 3.24
N VAL A 290 -15.86 17.55 3.69
CA VAL A 290 -16.74 16.41 3.37
C VAL A 290 -17.77 16.14 4.48
N GLY A 291 -17.91 17.06 5.44
CA GLY A 291 -18.89 16.97 6.52
C GLY A 291 -18.51 16.00 7.63
N VAL A 292 -17.24 15.58 7.71
CA VAL A 292 -16.74 14.70 8.74
C VAL A 292 -15.97 15.51 9.77
N ASN A 293 -16.53 15.61 10.97
CA ASN A 293 -15.90 16.32 12.06
C ASN A 293 -14.62 15.55 12.52
N ALA A 294 -13.46 16.03 12.12
CA ALA A 294 -12.18 15.44 12.52
C ALA A 294 -12.01 15.37 14.04
N SER A 295 -12.60 16.33 14.77
CA SER A 295 -12.57 16.40 16.24
C SER A 295 -13.33 15.25 16.93
N ALA A 296 -14.32 14.71 16.28
CA ALA A 296 -15.10 13.57 16.78
C ALA A 296 -14.37 12.22 16.60
N MET A 297 -13.31 12.19 15.78
CA MET A 297 -12.54 10.98 15.53
C MET A 297 -11.38 10.87 16.52
N SER A 298 -11.42 9.87 17.39
CA SER A 298 -10.36 9.59 18.37
C SER A 298 -8.95 9.46 17.74
N PHE A 299 -8.88 9.18 16.47
CA PHE A 299 -7.64 9.03 15.72
C PHE A 299 -6.91 10.37 15.48
N PHE A 300 -7.64 11.47 15.38
CA PHE A 300 -7.08 12.82 15.22
C PHE A 300 -6.82 13.48 16.57
N ALA A 301 -7.38 12.95 17.67
CA ALA A 301 -7.11 13.44 19.00
C ALA A 301 -5.70 13.03 19.44
N THR A 302 -4.89 13.99 19.87
CA THR A 302 -3.59 13.69 20.46
C THR A 302 -3.77 13.14 21.88
N ALA A 303 -2.89 12.24 22.31
CA ALA A 303 -2.87 11.72 23.67
C ALA A 303 -2.59 12.80 24.74
N ALA A 304 -2.22 14.02 24.35
CA ALA A 304 -1.76 15.11 25.21
C ALA A 304 -2.70 16.31 25.29
N GLY A 305 -3.96 16.24 24.88
CA GLY A 305 -4.86 17.36 25.04
C GLY A 305 -5.81 17.65 23.89
N SER A 306 -6.28 18.87 23.77
CA SER A 306 -7.31 19.33 22.82
C SER A 306 -6.80 19.65 21.42
N GLU A 307 -5.53 19.45 21.12
CA GLU A 307 -4.99 19.68 19.77
C GLU A 307 -5.23 18.47 18.88
N TYR A 308 -5.84 18.71 17.72
CA TYR A 308 -6.03 17.68 16.69
C TYR A 308 -4.79 17.53 15.87
N MET A 309 -4.38 16.28 15.65
CA MET A 309 -3.25 15.96 14.80
C MET A 309 -3.80 15.56 13.41
N GLY A 310 -3.42 16.31 12.40
CA GLY A 310 -3.72 15.92 11.01
C GLY A 310 -3.14 14.53 10.68
N VAL A 311 -3.83 13.80 9.84
CA VAL A 311 -3.43 12.44 9.42
C VAL A 311 -3.29 12.41 7.91
N ARG A 312 -2.13 11.96 7.44
CA ARG A 312 -1.91 11.79 6.00
C ARG A 312 -2.85 10.72 5.42
N PRO A 313 -3.46 10.96 4.24
CA PRO A 313 -4.25 9.95 3.56
C PRO A 313 -3.43 8.68 3.29
N THR A 314 -4.07 7.53 3.46
CA THR A 314 -3.44 6.22 3.26
C THR A 314 -3.43 5.77 1.80
N SER A 315 -3.09 6.69 0.88
CA SER A 315 -2.93 6.41 -0.55
C SER A 315 -1.92 7.41 -1.12
N TYR A 316 -1.05 6.95 -2.01
CA TYR A 316 -0.05 7.81 -2.65
C TYR A 316 -0.72 8.95 -3.43
N ALA A 317 -1.70 8.62 -4.29
CA ALA A 317 -2.40 9.61 -5.11
C ALA A 317 -3.24 10.57 -4.27
N ALA A 318 -3.88 10.09 -3.20
CA ALA A 318 -4.63 10.96 -2.29
C ALA A 318 -3.71 11.92 -1.53
N GLY A 319 -2.56 11.44 -1.05
CA GLY A 319 -1.55 12.31 -0.45
C GLY A 319 -1.01 13.35 -1.43
N LEU A 320 -0.78 12.93 -2.69
CA LEU A 320 -0.37 13.83 -3.76
C LEU A 320 -1.46 14.88 -4.06
N MET A 321 -2.74 14.47 -4.15
CA MET A 321 -3.88 15.38 -4.32
C MET A 321 -4.00 16.40 -3.19
N LEU A 322 -3.80 15.97 -1.95
CA LEU A 322 -3.86 16.87 -0.80
C LEU A 322 -2.75 17.92 -0.84
N GLU A 323 -1.51 17.50 -1.12
CA GLU A 323 -0.34 18.38 -1.05
C GLU A 323 -0.07 19.16 -2.35
N THR A 324 -0.40 18.60 -3.52
CA THR A 324 -0.06 19.18 -4.83
C THR A 324 -1.25 19.36 -5.77
N GLY A 325 -2.43 19.05 -5.30
CA GLY A 325 -3.68 19.19 -6.05
C GLY A 325 -3.78 18.28 -7.27
N VAL A 326 -4.79 18.55 -8.09
CA VAL A 326 -5.02 17.84 -9.35
C VAL A 326 -3.87 17.98 -10.34
N VAL A 327 -3.15 19.11 -10.30
CA VAL A 327 -1.99 19.35 -11.19
C VAL A 327 -0.87 18.35 -10.89
N GLY A 328 -0.55 18.13 -9.61
CA GLY A 328 0.47 17.13 -9.24
C GLY A 328 0.08 15.71 -9.63
N LEU A 329 -1.18 15.33 -9.43
CA LEU A 329 -1.68 14.03 -9.87
C LEU A 329 -1.64 13.87 -11.39
N PHE A 330 -2.00 14.90 -12.15
CA PHE A 330 -1.93 14.90 -13.60
C PHE A 330 -0.49 14.71 -14.10
N LEU A 331 0.47 15.43 -13.51
CA LEU A 331 1.89 15.30 -13.85
C LEU A 331 2.44 13.91 -13.47
N PHE A 332 1.96 13.32 -12.36
CA PHE A 332 2.25 11.93 -12.02
C PHE A 332 1.77 10.97 -13.11
N PHE A 333 0.56 11.19 -13.67
CA PHE A 333 0.07 10.40 -14.80
C PHE A 333 0.90 10.58 -16.06
N ILE A 334 1.39 11.78 -16.35
CA ILE A 334 2.31 12.00 -17.48
C ILE A 334 3.62 11.24 -17.25
N ALA A 335 4.11 11.18 -16.00
CA ALA A 335 5.33 10.49 -15.65
C ALA A 335 5.22 8.96 -15.73
N PHE A 336 4.14 8.40 -15.20
CA PHE A 336 3.96 6.94 -15.05
C PHE A 336 3.00 6.31 -16.04
N GLY A 337 2.08 7.08 -16.63
CA GLY A 337 1.07 6.58 -17.56
C GLY A 337 1.65 5.75 -18.73
N PRO A 338 2.71 6.19 -19.42
CA PRO A 338 3.31 5.43 -20.51
C PRO A 338 3.79 4.03 -20.11
N PHE A 339 4.19 3.87 -18.85
CA PHE A 339 4.60 2.58 -18.30
C PHE A 339 3.38 1.72 -17.94
N VAL A 340 2.37 2.31 -17.29
CA VAL A 340 1.16 1.60 -16.83
C VAL A 340 0.30 1.09 -18.00
N VAL A 341 0.13 1.87 -19.07
CA VAL A 341 -0.73 1.48 -20.20
C VAL A 341 -0.08 0.46 -21.15
N ARG A 342 1.14 0.04 -20.89
CA ARG A 342 1.86 -0.90 -21.76
C ARG A 342 1.14 -2.25 -21.81
N LYS A 343 0.67 -2.65 -23.01
CA LYS A 343 -0.13 -3.86 -23.23
C LYS A 343 0.54 -5.13 -22.71
N LYS A 344 1.85 -5.29 -22.92
CA LYS A 344 2.64 -6.46 -22.48
C LYS A 344 2.54 -6.74 -20.97
N LEU A 345 2.34 -5.71 -20.12
CA LEU A 345 2.14 -5.89 -18.67
C LEU A 345 0.89 -6.72 -18.33
N TYR A 346 -0.08 -6.74 -19.24
CA TYR A 346 -1.38 -7.37 -19.02
C TYR A 346 -1.53 -8.70 -19.76
N GLU A 347 -0.50 -9.16 -20.47
CA GLU A 347 -0.50 -10.43 -21.20
C GLU A 347 -0.18 -11.61 -20.27
N ASP A 348 0.88 -11.48 -19.45
CA ASP A 348 1.16 -12.46 -18.41
C ASP A 348 0.37 -12.19 -17.13
N VAL A 349 -0.01 -13.27 -16.44
CA VAL A 349 -0.84 -13.21 -15.22
C VAL A 349 -0.12 -12.50 -14.07
N HIS A 350 1.15 -12.80 -13.86
CA HIS A 350 1.88 -12.30 -12.71
C HIS A 350 2.30 -10.83 -12.87
N THR A 351 2.71 -10.42 -14.08
CA THR A 351 2.96 -9.01 -14.40
C THR A 351 1.68 -8.19 -14.30
N ARG A 352 0.55 -8.77 -14.73
CA ARG A 352 -0.79 -8.18 -14.58
C ARG A 352 -1.15 -8.00 -13.11
N SER A 353 -0.93 -9.04 -12.28
CA SER A 353 -1.21 -8.96 -10.84
C SER A 353 -0.42 -7.84 -10.18
N LEU A 354 0.88 -7.77 -10.43
CA LEU A 354 1.75 -6.72 -9.88
C LEU A 354 1.34 -5.32 -10.34
N SER A 355 0.92 -5.18 -11.61
CA SER A 355 0.43 -3.92 -12.16
C SER A 355 -0.90 -3.49 -11.54
N LEU A 356 -1.83 -4.42 -11.33
CA LEU A 356 -3.10 -4.13 -10.66
C LEU A 356 -2.90 -3.84 -9.17
N PHE A 357 -1.99 -4.54 -8.50
CA PHE A 357 -1.58 -4.22 -7.13
C PHE A 357 -1.00 -2.82 -7.04
N PHE A 358 -0.12 -2.44 -7.98
CA PHE A 358 0.42 -1.09 -8.06
C PHE A 358 -0.69 -0.05 -8.17
N LEU A 359 -1.61 -0.20 -9.10
CA LEU A 359 -2.73 0.73 -9.27
C LEU A 359 -3.60 0.82 -8.01
N PHE A 360 -3.96 -0.31 -7.43
CA PHE A 360 -4.73 -0.34 -6.19
C PHE A 360 -4.03 0.42 -5.06
N ASN A 361 -2.72 0.17 -4.88
CA ASN A 361 -1.93 0.85 -3.86
C ASN A 361 -1.83 2.35 -4.08
N ILE A 362 -1.54 2.75 -5.32
CA ILE A 362 -1.41 4.18 -5.65
C ILE A 362 -2.72 4.92 -5.35
N PHE A 363 -3.88 4.34 -5.70
CA PHE A 363 -5.14 5.06 -5.63
C PHE A 363 -5.97 4.82 -4.37
N ALA A 364 -5.92 3.65 -3.79
CA ALA A 364 -6.86 3.26 -2.74
C ALA A 364 -6.20 3.00 -1.38
N LEU A 365 -5.03 2.35 -1.35
CA LEU A 365 -4.44 1.92 -0.09
C LEU A 365 -2.92 1.82 -0.20
N GLY A 366 -2.20 2.62 0.57
CA GLY A 366 -0.74 2.61 0.61
C GLY A 366 -0.24 3.76 1.47
N SER A 367 1.07 3.92 1.57
CA SER A 367 1.70 5.08 2.18
C SER A 367 2.44 5.87 1.11
N ILE A 368 2.48 7.18 1.27
CA ILE A 368 3.16 8.08 0.31
C ILE A 368 4.66 7.77 0.21
N GLY A 369 5.26 7.29 1.31
CA GLY A 369 6.67 6.90 1.35
C GLY A 369 6.93 5.42 1.09
N ASP A 370 5.91 4.61 0.77
CA ASP A 370 6.09 3.17 0.55
C ASP A 370 6.67 2.88 -0.85
N PRO A 371 7.89 2.34 -0.95
CA PRO A 371 8.51 2.01 -2.23
C PRO A 371 8.06 0.66 -2.80
N ILE A 372 7.43 -0.20 -2.01
CA ILE A 372 7.06 -1.57 -2.40
C ILE A 372 6.28 -1.59 -3.71
N PRO A 373 5.22 -0.78 -3.90
CA PRO A 373 4.49 -0.75 -5.15
C PRO A 373 5.37 -0.43 -6.36
N PHE A 374 6.24 0.57 -6.21
CA PHE A 374 7.14 1.03 -7.29
C PHE A 374 8.23 0.02 -7.62
N ILE A 375 8.77 -0.68 -6.60
CA ILE A 375 9.77 -1.75 -6.77
C ILE A 375 9.19 -2.89 -7.60
N PHE A 376 8.04 -3.41 -7.19
CA PHE A 376 7.46 -4.57 -7.87
C PHE A 376 6.85 -4.22 -9.22
N PHE A 377 6.36 -3.00 -9.39
CA PHE A 377 5.96 -2.50 -10.71
C PHE A 377 7.16 -2.37 -11.67
N ALA A 378 8.32 -1.92 -11.17
CA ALA A 378 9.55 -1.90 -11.97
C ALA A 378 9.97 -3.30 -12.42
N PHE A 379 9.87 -4.30 -11.55
CA PHE A 379 10.17 -5.68 -11.92
C PHE A 379 9.17 -6.25 -12.92
N ALA A 380 7.88 -5.99 -12.76
CA ALA A 380 6.87 -6.37 -13.74
C ALA A 380 7.16 -5.74 -15.10
N TYR A 381 7.45 -4.44 -15.12
CA TYR A 381 7.78 -3.72 -16.35
C TYR A 381 9.03 -4.28 -17.03
N ARG A 382 10.09 -4.53 -16.26
CA ARG A 382 11.35 -5.05 -16.78
C ARG A 382 11.18 -6.45 -17.40
N ASN A 383 10.41 -7.34 -16.76
CA ASN A 383 10.15 -8.67 -17.30
C ASN A 383 9.53 -8.61 -18.70
N THR A 384 8.76 -7.57 -19.01
CA THR A 384 8.16 -7.36 -20.34
C THR A 384 9.15 -6.79 -21.38
N GLN A 385 10.35 -6.38 -20.97
CA GLN A 385 11.40 -5.90 -21.90
C GLN A 385 12.33 -7.04 -22.32
N ASP A 386 12.53 -8.01 -21.44
CA ASP A 386 13.44 -9.15 -21.67
C ASP A 386 12.79 -10.25 -22.53
N GLU A 387 11.47 -10.14 -22.81
CA GLU A 387 10.69 -10.94 -23.76
C GLU A 387 10.48 -10.19 -25.12
#